data_e95d445e7e4c6e32ca7d11d71d34c027
#
_entry.id   e95d445e7e4c6e32ca7d11d71d34c027
#
_cell.length_a   1.000
_cell.length_b   1.000
_cell.length_c   1.000
_cell.angle_alpha   90.00
_cell.angle_beta   90.00
_cell.angle_gamma   90.00
#
_symmetry.space_group_name_H-M   'P 1'
#
loop_
_entity.id
_entity.type
_entity.pdbx_description
1 polymer ?
#
loop_
_entity_poly.entity_id
_entity_poly.type
_entity_poly.pdbx_seq_one_letter_code
_entity_poly.pdbx_strand_id
1 'polypeptide(L)'
;EGAKDADGIITSWGIRIDQQVIAGLEKFAVVGVGSVGVDMVDVDAATEAGIVVTNTPDIFIEEVADHTLMLLLACARRVKLMDKMAGRGDWYKGRPVLNEIPRLWGQTLGLISFGNVATAVARRAKPFGMHIIAYDPFVTELKMTAEGVEPVTLDELLERSDYLSIHP
;
A
#
# COMPACT_ATOMS: atom_id res chain seq x y z
N GLU A 1 -0.97 33.63 1.94
CA GLU A 1 -0.32 34.95 2.26
C GLU A 1 0.96 34.78 3.08
N GLY A 2 1.07 33.81 3.99
CA GLY A 2 2.24 33.66 4.87
C GLY A 2 3.49 33.05 4.24
N ALA A 3 3.44 32.58 2.98
CA ALA A 3 4.57 31.90 2.32
C ALA A 3 5.18 32.69 1.15
N LYS A 4 4.76 33.93 0.92
CA LYS A 4 5.19 34.71 -0.25
C LYS A 4 6.69 34.96 -0.34
N ASP A 5 7.36 35.04 0.80
CA ASP A 5 8.80 35.36 0.91
C ASP A 5 9.66 34.10 1.19
N ALA A 6 9.05 32.91 1.21
CA ALA A 6 9.78 31.69 1.49
C ALA A 6 10.50 31.18 0.22
N ASP A 7 11.67 30.61 0.38
CA ASP A 7 12.47 30.02 -0.70
C ASP A 7 12.05 28.56 -1.00
N GLY A 8 11.32 27.94 -0.10
CA GLY A 8 10.78 26.58 -0.24
C GLY A 8 9.72 26.27 0.79
N ILE A 9 8.94 25.20 0.55
CA ILE A 9 7.89 24.73 1.45
C ILE A 9 8.05 23.25 1.72
N ILE A 10 7.79 22.84 2.95
CA ILE A 10 7.56 21.43 3.29
C ILE A 10 6.08 21.27 3.53
N THR A 11 5.48 20.33 2.79
CA THR A 11 4.07 19.98 2.92
C THR A 11 3.91 18.51 3.29
N SER A 12 2.75 18.17 3.79
CA SER A 12 2.34 16.81 4.09
C SER A 12 0.87 16.62 3.76
N TRP A 13 0.30 15.49 4.12
CA TRP A 13 -1.11 15.17 3.89
C TRP A 13 -2.05 16.30 4.32
N GLY A 14 -3.04 16.61 3.46
CA GLY A 14 -4.12 17.57 3.75
C GLY A 14 -3.88 19.00 3.28
N ILE A 15 -2.67 19.35 2.81
CA ILE A 15 -2.38 20.69 2.26
C ILE A 15 -2.16 20.55 0.76
N ARG A 16 -3.07 21.11 -0.02
CA ARG A 16 -2.98 21.11 -1.48
C ARG A 16 -2.17 22.29 -1.98
N ILE A 17 -1.19 21.98 -2.83
CA ILE A 17 -0.36 22.97 -3.56
C ILE A 17 -0.79 22.89 -5.03
N ASP A 18 -1.86 23.61 -5.36
CA ASP A 18 -2.38 23.66 -6.72
C ASP A 18 -1.74 24.80 -7.53
N GLN A 19 -2.14 24.90 -8.80
CA GLN A 19 -1.66 25.92 -9.72
C GLN A 19 -1.85 27.35 -9.17
N GLN A 20 -2.93 27.63 -8.42
CA GLN A 20 -3.17 28.96 -7.86
C GLN A 20 -2.17 29.29 -6.75
N VAL A 21 -1.87 28.29 -5.91
CA VAL A 21 -0.83 28.44 -4.88
C VAL A 21 0.53 28.65 -5.53
N ILE A 22 0.88 27.83 -6.53
CA ILE A 22 2.15 27.92 -7.26
C ILE A 22 2.32 29.28 -7.91
N ALA A 23 1.30 29.81 -8.60
CA ALA A 23 1.33 31.12 -9.24
C ALA A 23 1.53 32.30 -8.28
N GLY A 24 1.22 32.12 -7.00
CA GLY A 24 1.42 33.12 -5.94
C GLY A 24 2.79 33.08 -5.27
N LEU A 25 3.70 32.19 -5.69
CA LEU A 25 5.00 31.94 -5.08
C LEU A 25 6.12 32.52 -5.95
N GLU A 26 6.53 33.76 -5.70
CA GLU A 26 7.50 34.49 -6.53
C GLU A 26 8.96 34.02 -6.40
N LYS A 27 9.33 33.37 -5.29
CA LYS A 27 10.71 33.01 -4.95
C LYS A 27 10.95 31.52 -4.74
N PHE A 28 9.93 30.71 -4.98
CA PHE A 28 10.00 29.29 -4.65
C PHE A 28 10.93 28.50 -5.56
N ALA A 29 11.85 27.79 -4.96
CA ALA A 29 12.74 26.88 -5.64
C ALA A 29 12.36 25.39 -5.42
N VAL A 30 11.72 25.05 -4.30
CA VAL A 30 11.47 23.63 -3.94
C VAL A 30 10.19 23.43 -3.12
N VAL A 31 9.48 22.37 -3.42
CA VAL A 31 8.39 21.82 -2.60
C VAL A 31 8.80 20.43 -2.10
N GLY A 32 9.05 20.29 -0.81
CA GLY A 32 9.33 19.01 -0.15
C GLY A 32 8.03 18.37 0.34
N VAL A 33 7.72 17.15 -0.14
CA VAL A 33 6.53 16.41 0.26
C VAL A 33 6.91 15.31 1.25
N GLY A 34 6.43 15.40 2.49
CA GLY A 34 6.66 14.42 3.56
C GLY A 34 5.76 13.19 3.44
N SER A 35 5.55 12.68 2.22
CA SER A 35 4.80 11.45 1.93
C SER A 35 5.34 10.77 0.68
N VAL A 36 4.92 9.53 0.45
CA VAL A 36 5.28 8.75 -0.75
C VAL A 36 4.61 9.36 -1.98
N GLY A 37 3.29 9.53 -1.93
CA GLY A 37 2.51 10.16 -3.01
C GLY A 37 2.66 11.67 -3.02
N VAL A 38 2.58 12.27 -4.21
CA VAL A 38 2.65 13.71 -4.46
C VAL A 38 1.31 14.28 -4.95
N ASP A 39 0.21 13.54 -4.79
CA ASP A 39 -1.13 13.89 -5.28
C ASP A 39 -1.66 15.24 -4.77
N MET A 40 -1.08 15.74 -3.67
CA MET A 40 -1.40 17.04 -3.11
C MET A 40 -0.72 18.20 -3.84
N VAL A 41 0.24 17.94 -4.74
CA VAL A 41 0.99 18.95 -5.49
C VAL A 41 0.66 18.85 -6.97
N ASP A 42 0.35 19.97 -7.59
CA ASP A 42 0.26 20.07 -9.04
C ASP A 42 1.69 20.07 -9.63
N VAL A 43 2.18 18.85 -9.92
CA VAL A 43 3.57 18.64 -10.37
C VAL A 43 3.81 19.28 -11.74
N ASP A 44 2.80 19.29 -12.61
CA ASP A 44 2.91 19.90 -13.94
C ASP A 44 3.06 21.41 -13.82
N ALA A 45 2.20 22.06 -13.05
CA ALA A 45 2.31 23.50 -12.77
C ALA A 45 3.63 23.86 -12.08
N ALA A 46 4.10 23.04 -11.14
CA ALA A 46 5.40 23.24 -10.48
C ALA A 46 6.56 23.14 -11.48
N THR A 47 6.51 22.17 -12.39
CA THR A 47 7.52 21.98 -13.44
C THR A 47 7.54 23.18 -14.39
N GLU A 48 6.39 23.66 -14.84
CA GLU A 48 6.26 24.87 -15.68
C GLU A 48 6.83 26.12 -14.99
N ALA A 49 6.64 26.22 -13.68
CA ALA A 49 7.17 27.32 -12.85
C ALA A 49 8.67 27.14 -12.49
N GLY A 50 9.32 26.05 -12.88
CA GLY A 50 10.71 25.74 -12.54
C GLY A 50 10.94 25.37 -11.07
N ILE A 51 9.89 24.92 -10.37
CA ILE A 51 9.92 24.52 -8.96
C ILE A 51 10.21 23.02 -8.87
N VAL A 52 11.21 22.65 -8.09
CA VAL A 52 11.55 21.23 -7.84
C VAL A 52 10.58 20.64 -6.82
N VAL A 53 9.96 19.51 -7.16
CA VAL A 53 9.14 18.74 -6.22
C VAL A 53 9.90 17.50 -5.78
N THR A 54 10.03 17.30 -4.48
CA THR A 54 10.67 16.11 -3.87
C THR A 54 9.68 15.37 -2.98
N ASN A 55 9.85 14.06 -2.85
CA ASN A 55 9.03 13.23 -1.97
C ASN A 55 9.90 12.31 -1.09
N THR A 56 9.26 11.49 -0.27
CA THR A 56 9.92 10.50 0.61
C THR A 56 9.48 9.09 0.23
N PRO A 57 10.04 8.49 -0.85
CA PRO A 57 9.50 7.28 -1.47
C PRO A 57 9.61 6.01 -0.62
N ASP A 58 10.56 5.96 0.32
CA ASP A 58 10.88 4.76 1.09
C ASP A 58 10.39 4.84 2.56
N ILE A 59 9.54 5.81 2.88
CA ILE A 59 8.94 5.95 4.21
C ILE A 59 7.69 5.04 4.33
N PHE A 60 7.48 4.45 5.52
CA PHE A 60 6.30 3.64 5.87
C PHE A 60 6.14 2.30 5.13
N ILE A 61 7.16 1.81 4.39
CA ILE A 61 7.08 0.51 3.70
C ILE A 61 6.78 -0.62 4.68
N GLU A 62 7.53 -0.66 5.78
CA GLU A 62 7.42 -1.71 6.78
C GLU A 62 6.08 -1.65 7.53
N GLU A 63 5.65 -0.44 7.93
CA GLU A 63 4.39 -0.22 8.63
C GLU A 63 3.18 -0.58 7.78
N VAL A 64 3.19 -0.21 6.50
CA VAL A 64 2.11 -0.56 5.56
C VAL A 64 2.08 -2.06 5.30
N ALA A 65 3.25 -2.70 5.15
CA ALA A 65 3.34 -4.15 4.98
C ALA A 65 2.82 -4.89 6.23
N ASP A 66 3.21 -4.46 7.43
CA ASP A 66 2.73 -5.02 8.70
C ASP A 66 1.21 -4.86 8.83
N HIS A 67 0.69 -3.68 8.50
CA HIS A 67 -0.75 -3.42 8.51
C HIS A 67 -1.51 -4.30 7.51
N THR A 68 -0.94 -4.50 6.32
CA THR A 68 -1.51 -5.40 5.31
C THR A 68 -1.62 -6.83 5.83
N LEU A 69 -0.57 -7.36 6.45
CA LEU A 69 -0.60 -8.69 7.06
C LEU A 69 -1.59 -8.78 8.23
N MET A 70 -1.66 -7.75 9.06
CA MET A 70 -2.66 -7.67 10.13
C MET A 70 -4.07 -7.78 9.57
N LEU A 71 -4.39 -7.03 8.49
CA LEU A 71 -5.70 -7.09 7.83
C LEU A 71 -5.97 -8.46 7.20
N LEU A 72 -4.97 -9.02 6.49
CA LEU A 72 -5.06 -10.37 5.91
C LEU A 72 -5.39 -11.41 6.98
N LEU A 73 -4.65 -11.42 8.07
CA LEU A 73 -4.87 -12.37 9.18
C LEU A 73 -6.21 -12.14 9.88
N ALA A 74 -6.61 -10.88 10.07
CA ALA A 74 -7.90 -10.54 10.65
C ALA A 74 -9.07 -11.03 9.79
N CYS A 75 -8.98 -10.89 8.47
CA CYS A 75 -9.95 -11.43 7.52
C CYS A 75 -9.95 -12.96 7.52
N ALA A 76 -8.78 -13.56 7.35
CA ALA A 76 -8.61 -15.01 7.27
C ALA A 76 -9.10 -15.72 8.55
N ARG A 77 -8.90 -15.13 9.72
CA ARG A 77 -9.32 -15.69 11.02
C ARG A 77 -10.64 -15.15 11.53
N ARG A 78 -11.33 -14.31 10.73
CA ARG A 78 -12.63 -13.67 11.09
C ARG A 78 -12.57 -12.98 12.46
N VAL A 79 -11.48 -12.30 12.77
CA VAL A 79 -11.18 -11.73 14.09
C VAL A 79 -12.31 -10.84 14.59
N LYS A 80 -12.84 -9.94 13.75
CA LYS A 80 -13.94 -9.03 14.12
C LYS A 80 -15.22 -9.79 14.56
N LEU A 81 -15.53 -10.91 13.91
CA LEU A 81 -16.68 -11.75 14.29
C LEU A 81 -16.40 -12.45 15.63
N MET A 82 -15.22 -13.04 15.77
CA MET A 82 -14.83 -13.75 16.98
C MET A 82 -14.77 -12.83 18.21
N ASP A 83 -14.20 -11.64 18.05
CA ASP A 83 -14.15 -10.61 19.09
C ASP A 83 -15.57 -10.22 19.56
N LYS A 84 -16.46 -9.93 18.59
CA LYS A 84 -17.86 -9.61 18.90
C LYS A 84 -18.59 -10.74 19.65
N MET A 85 -18.33 -12.00 19.28
CA MET A 85 -18.92 -13.16 19.95
C MET A 85 -18.36 -13.35 21.36
N ALA A 86 -17.04 -13.20 21.52
CA ALA A 86 -16.38 -13.25 22.82
C ALA A 86 -16.92 -12.18 23.78
N GLY A 87 -17.03 -10.93 23.32
CA GLY A 87 -17.54 -9.81 24.10
C GLY A 87 -19.01 -9.98 24.56
N ARG A 88 -19.78 -10.85 23.89
CA ARG A 88 -21.16 -11.21 24.27
C ARG A 88 -21.26 -12.47 25.14
N GLY A 89 -20.14 -13.10 25.47
CA GLY A 89 -20.13 -14.39 26.16
C GLY A 89 -20.52 -15.59 25.28
N ASP A 90 -20.62 -15.40 23.97
CA ASP A 90 -21.07 -16.40 22.97
C ASP A 90 -19.90 -17.21 22.37
N TRP A 91 -18.77 -17.30 23.04
CA TRP A 91 -17.57 -17.98 22.57
C TRP A 91 -17.85 -19.38 21.99
N TYR A 92 -18.65 -20.18 22.68
CA TYR A 92 -18.96 -21.53 22.23
C TYR A 92 -19.75 -21.56 20.92
N LYS A 93 -20.58 -20.56 20.63
CA LYS A 93 -21.32 -20.42 19.38
C LYS A 93 -20.42 -20.06 18.19
N GLY A 94 -19.23 -19.52 18.44
CA GLY A 94 -18.22 -19.21 17.43
C GLY A 94 -17.41 -20.42 16.96
N ARG A 95 -17.35 -21.49 17.74
CA ARG A 95 -16.52 -22.68 17.40
C ARG A 95 -16.87 -23.31 16.04
N PRO A 96 -18.15 -23.50 15.67
CA PRO A 96 -18.48 -24.03 14.33
C PRO A 96 -17.92 -23.15 13.21
N VAL A 97 -17.96 -21.81 13.36
CA VAL A 97 -17.42 -20.87 12.37
C VAL A 97 -15.91 -21.05 12.17
N LEU A 98 -15.19 -21.37 13.24
CA LEU A 98 -13.74 -21.62 13.15
C LEU A 98 -13.40 -22.89 12.38
N ASN A 99 -14.28 -23.90 12.36
CA ASN A 99 -14.10 -25.14 11.63
C ASN A 99 -14.22 -24.94 10.10
N GLU A 100 -14.92 -23.89 9.66
CA GLU A 100 -15.11 -23.55 8.26
C GLU A 100 -13.96 -22.68 7.70
N ILE A 101 -13.08 -22.19 8.56
CA ILE A 101 -11.98 -21.30 8.15
C ILE A 101 -10.84 -22.15 7.56
N PRO A 102 -10.47 -21.97 6.28
CA PRO A 102 -9.35 -22.66 5.68
C PRO A 102 -8.04 -22.27 6.36
N ARG A 103 -7.05 -23.15 6.25
CA ARG A 103 -5.69 -22.81 6.64
C ARG A 103 -5.10 -21.84 5.62
N LEU A 104 -4.25 -20.91 6.05
CA LEU A 104 -3.49 -20.06 5.13
C LEU A 104 -2.45 -20.84 4.33
N TRP A 105 -1.91 -21.91 4.93
CA TRP A 105 -0.96 -22.81 4.27
C TRP A 105 -1.57 -23.37 2.98
N GLY A 106 -0.87 -23.14 1.86
CA GLY A 106 -1.31 -23.56 0.53
C GLY A 106 -2.30 -22.63 -0.15
N GLN A 107 -2.79 -21.57 0.53
CA GLN A 107 -3.64 -20.56 -0.09
C GLN A 107 -2.79 -19.58 -0.92
N THR A 108 -3.40 -18.96 -1.92
CA THR A 108 -2.76 -18.02 -2.82
C THR A 108 -3.06 -16.57 -2.42
N LEU A 109 -2.00 -15.79 -2.24
CA LEU A 109 -2.09 -14.33 -2.11
C LEU A 109 -1.70 -13.68 -3.44
N GLY A 110 -2.66 -13.02 -4.08
CA GLY A 110 -2.45 -12.19 -5.26
C GLY A 110 -2.10 -10.75 -4.87
N LEU A 111 -1.07 -10.21 -5.50
CA LEU A 111 -0.62 -8.83 -5.32
C LEU A 111 -0.79 -8.06 -6.63
N ILE A 112 -1.68 -7.07 -6.63
CA ILE A 112 -1.77 -6.10 -7.73
C ILE A 112 -0.79 -4.97 -7.45
N SER A 113 0.13 -4.75 -8.36
CA SER A 113 1.37 -3.99 -8.27
C SER A 113 2.42 -4.67 -7.39
N PHE A 114 3.69 -4.57 -7.80
CA PHE A 114 4.81 -5.21 -7.12
C PHE A 114 5.95 -4.24 -6.84
N GLY A 115 5.61 -3.11 -6.17
CA GLY A 115 6.55 -2.13 -5.65
C GLY A 115 7.22 -2.54 -4.33
N ASN A 116 7.75 -1.57 -3.60
CA ASN A 116 8.46 -1.81 -2.33
C ASN A 116 7.56 -2.40 -1.25
N VAL A 117 6.34 -1.87 -1.09
CA VAL A 117 5.37 -2.37 -0.10
C VAL A 117 4.96 -3.81 -0.43
N ALA A 118 4.59 -4.10 -1.67
CA ALA A 118 4.19 -5.45 -2.09
C ALA A 118 5.33 -6.47 -1.90
N THR A 119 6.57 -6.07 -2.18
CA THR A 119 7.76 -6.89 -1.90
C THR A 119 7.87 -7.21 -0.40
N ALA A 120 7.70 -6.21 0.46
CA ALA A 120 7.73 -6.39 1.91
C ALA A 120 6.58 -7.27 2.41
N VAL A 121 5.37 -7.15 1.83
CA VAL A 121 4.21 -8.02 2.09
C VAL A 121 4.51 -9.46 1.68
N ALA A 122 5.05 -9.69 0.47
CA ALA A 122 5.39 -11.01 -0.02
C ALA A 122 6.37 -11.72 0.91
N ARG A 123 7.42 -11.05 1.35
CA ARG A 123 8.41 -11.59 2.30
C ARG A 123 7.78 -12.03 3.61
N ARG A 124 6.78 -11.29 4.10
CA ARG A 124 6.05 -11.61 5.35
C ARG A 124 5.01 -12.72 5.18
N ALA A 125 4.38 -12.81 4.02
CA ALA A 125 3.32 -13.80 3.77
C ALA A 125 3.87 -15.21 3.52
N LYS A 126 5.07 -15.34 2.94
CA LYS A 126 5.71 -16.64 2.67
C LYS A 126 5.86 -17.56 3.88
N PRO A 127 6.31 -17.10 5.06
CA PRO A 127 6.39 -17.96 6.25
C PRO A 127 5.06 -18.56 6.71
N PHE A 128 3.93 -18.01 6.26
CA PHE A 128 2.61 -18.61 6.49
C PHE A 128 2.30 -19.78 5.52
N GLY A 129 3.25 -20.11 4.63
CA GLY A 129 3.10 -21.17 3.64
C GLY A 129 2.15 -20.80 2.51
N MET A 130 1.96 -19.54 2.23
CA MET A 130 1.14 -19.06 1.12
C MET A 130 1.92 -19.09 -0.20
N HIS A 131 1.21 -19.34 -1.29
CA HIS A 131 1.70 -19.09 -2.65
C HIS A 131 1.51 -17.60 -2.97
N ILE A 132 2.56 -16.95 -3.43
CA ILE A 132 2.50 -15.53 -3.77
C ILE A 132 2.57 -15.39 -5.28
N ILE A 133 1.55 -14.79 -5.86
CA ILE A 133 1.49 -14.43 -7.28
C ILE A 133 1.35 -12.90 -7.39
N ALA A 134 1.89 -12.30 -8.43
CA ALA A 134 1.81 -10.85 -8.62
C ALA A 134 1.60 -10.46 -10.08
N TYR A 135 0.91 -9.35 -10.26
CA TYR A 135 0.78 -8.64 -11.53
C TYR A 135 1.24 -7.20 -11.37
N ASP A 136 2.11 -6.76 -12.25
CA ASP A 136 2.54 -5.37 -12.37
C ASP A 136 2.96 -5.10 -13.82
N PRO A 137 2.38 -4.09 -14.51
CA PRO A 137 2.73 -3.80 -15.90
C PRO A 137 4.10 -3.10 -16.07
N PHE A 138 4.69 -2.60 -14.97
CA PHE A 138 5.93 -1.82 -15.00
C PHE A 138 7.13 -2.55 -14.38
N VAL A 139 6.87 -3.60 -13.59
CA VAL A 139 7.91 -4.37 -12.91
C VAL A 139 8.22 -5.63 -13.71
N THR A 140 9.50 -5.91 -13.92
CA THR A 140 9.93 -7.09 -14.68
C THR A 140 9.65 -8.39 -13.94
N GLU A 141 9.31 -9.46 -14.68
CA GLU A 141 9.14 -10.81 -14.11
C GLU A 141 10.37 -11.28 -13.34
N LEU A 142 11.58 -10.90 -13.81
CA LEU A 142 12.83 -11.24 -13.14
C LEU A 142 12.87 -10.69 -11.70
N LYS A 143 12.39 -9.46 -11.48
CA LYS A 143 12.33 -8.87 -10.12
C LYS A 143 11.36 -9.64 -9.22
N MET A 144 10.20 -10.03 -9.73
CA MET A 144 9.22 -10.83 -8.98
C MET A 144 9.78 -12.21 -8.64
N THR A 145 10.36 -12.89 -9.63
CA THR A 145 10.94 -14.22 -9.47
C THR A 145 12.13 -14.23 -8.50
N ALA A 146 12.98 -13.19 -8.52
CA ALA A 146 14.09 -13.03 -7.57
C ALA A 146 13.60 -12.95 -6.12
N GLU A 147 12.42 -12.39 -5.91
CA GLU A 147 11.73 -12.39 -4.60
C GLU A 147 10.94 -13.68 -4.36
N GLY A 148 11.01 -14.68 -5.25
CA GLY A 148 10.26 -15.94 -5.17
C GLY A 148 8.75 -15.73 -5.23
N VAL A 149 8.31 -14.80 -6.06
CA VAL A 149 6.92 -14.49 -6.39
C VAL A 149 6.69 -14.89 -7.83
N GLU A 150 5.58 -15.54 -8.11
CA GLU A 150 5.21 -15.96 -9.46
C GLU A 150 4.58 -14.78 -10.22
N PRO A 151 5.18 -14.33 -11.34
CA PRO A 151 4.55 -13.32 -12.19
C PRO A 151 3.41 -13.95 -12.98
N VAL A 152 2.27 -13.29 -13.04
CA VAL A 152 1.08 -13.75 -13.75
C VAL A 152 0.37 -12.60 -14.46
N THR A 153 -0.54 -12.90 -15.38
CA THR A 153 -1.45 -11.90 -15.94
C THR A 153 -2.48 -11.45 -14.90
N LEU A 154 -3.11 -10.31 -15.12
CA LEU A 154 -4.16 -9.82 -14.21
C LEU A 154 -5.33 -10.81 -14.12
N ASP A 155 -5.74 -11.41 -15.24
CA ASP A 155 -6.84 -12.37 -15.27
C ASP A 155 -6.49 -13.64 -14.47
N GLU A 156 -5.28 -14.20 -14.67
CA GLU A 156 -4.79 -15.34 -13.87
C GLU A 156 -4.70 -15.00 -12.38
N LEU A 157 -4.28 -13.80 -12.04
CA LEU A 157 -4.21 -13.34 -10.65
C LEU A 157 -5.60 -13.34 -10.02
N LEU A 158 -6.59 -12.78 -10.72
CA LEU A 158 -7.97 -12.70 -10.22
C LEU A 158 -8.62 -14.09 -10.10
N GLU A 159 -8.32 -15.01 -11.00
CA GLU A 159 -8.87 -16.38 -10.97
C GLU A 159 -8.23 -17.24 -9.89
N ARG A 160 -6.93 -17.06 -9.60
CA ARG A 160 -6.16 -17.96 -8.74
C ARG A 160 -6.01 -17.49 -7.30
N SER A 161 -6.37 -16.21 -7.00
CA SER A 161 -6.20 -15.64 -5.66
C SER A 161 -7.29 -16.07 -4.70
N ASP A 162 -6.91 -16.61 -3.55
CA ASP A 162 -7.80 -16.78 -2.39
C ASP A 162 -7.91 -15.46 -1.60
N TYR A 163 -6.84 -14.69 -1.59
CA TYR A 163 -6.73 -13.35 -1.01
C TYR A 163 -6.10 -12.40 -2.02
N LEU A 164 -6.57 -11.17 -2.05
CA LEU A 164 -6.09 -10.13 -2.94
C LEU A 164 -5.66 -8.91 -2.14
N SER A 165 -4.49 -8.35 -2.48
CA SER A 165 -4.01 -7.09 -1.92
C SER A 165 -3.51 -6.17 -3.02
N ILE A 166 -3.84 -4.87 -2.92
CA ILE A 166 -3.58 -3.85 -3.94
C ILE A 166 -2.58 -2.85 -3.39
N HIS A 167 -1.48 -2.64 -4.11
CA HIS A 167 -0.35 -1.79 -3.71
C HIS A 167 0.13 -0.90 -4.85
N PRO A 168 -0.69 0.04 -5.35
CA PRO A 168 -0.37 0.91 -6.48
C PRO A 168 0.77 1.88 -6.16
#